data_a730b61756082dbdee2c44336eab6cd0
#
_entry.id   a730b61756082dbdee2c44336eab6cd0
#
_cell.length_a   1.000
_cell.length_b   1.000
_cell.length_c   1.000
_cell.angle_alpha   90.00
_cell.angle_beta   90.00
_cell.angle_gamma   90.00
#
_symmetry.space_group_name_H-M   'P 1'
#
loop_
_entity.id
_entity.type
_entity.pdbx_description
1 polymer ?
#
loop_
_entity_poly.entity_id
_entity_poly.type
_entity_poly.pdbx_seq_one_letter_code
_entity_poly.pdbx_strand_id
1 'polypeptide(L)'
;KAEREKAGFQQIVSSIVLHLLGSVYYKDLNRSFNDDHMIDIINRARIMMKEEQTGNLSPKTIAARLGVGYSLFRREFKRYSGISPGQYQQQLKLARAKELLSSSNLSMAEIAFELNFECVGQFSTFFRKKEGVTPSEFRRQRF
;
A
#
# COMPACT_ATOMS: atom_id res chain seq x y z
N LYS A 1 -61.84 18.22 -7.45
CA LYS A 1 -60.65 18.70 -8.18
C LYS A 1 -59.41 18.80 -7.26
N ALA A 2 -59.52 19.43 -6.11
CA ALA A 2 -58.42 19.61 -5.12
C ALA A 2 -57.86 18.30 -4.54
N GLU A 3 -58.68 17.26 -4.34
CA GLU A 3 -58.19 15.96 -3.82
C GLU A 3 -57.36 15.18 -4.84
N ARG A 4 -57.67 15.25 -6.15
CA ARG A 4 -56.89 14.65 -7.22
C ARG A 4 -55.50 15.33 -7.38
N GLU A 5 -55.45 16.64 -7.20
CA GLU A 5 -54.20 17.40 -7.24
C GLU A 5 -53.31 17.08 -6.05
N LYS A 6 -53.89 16.91 -4.85
CA LYS A 6 -53.13 16.44 -3.67
C LYS A 6 -52.57 15.03 -3.82
N ALA A 7 -53.38 14.09 -4.35
CA ALA A 7 -52.91 12.73 -4.59
C ALA A 7 -51.80 12.67 -5.64
N GLY A 8 -51.89 13.45 -6.70
CA GLY A 8 -50.83 13.56 -7.72
C GLY A 8 -49.52 14.15 -7.14
N PHE A 9 -49.65 15.18 -6.32
CA PHE A 9 -48.47 15.77 -5.66
C PHE A 9 -47.80 14.79 -4.69
N GLN A 10 -48.58 14.05 -3.89
CA GLN A 10 -48.03 13.03 -2.99
C GLN A 10 -47.32 11.91 -3.75
N GLN A 11 -47.85 11.47 -4.89
CA GLN A 11 -47.18 10.47 -5.73
C GLN A 11 -45.85 10.96 -6.28
N ILE A 12 -45.76 12.21 -6.72
CA ILE A 12 -44.54 12.81 -7.23
C ILE A 12 -43.50 12.89 -6.12
N VAL A 13 -43.89 13.41 -4.95
CA VAL A 13 -42.95 13.52 -3.77
C VAL A 13 -42.46 12.14 -3.35
N SER A 14 -43.35 11.15 -3.24
CA SER A 14 -42.95 9.77 -2.86
C SER A 14 -42.01 9.14 -3.88
N SER A 15 -42.23 9.37 -5.17
CA SER A 15 -41.37 8.90 -6.25
C SER A 15 -39.96 9.54 -6.17
N ILE A 16 -39.88 10.83 -5.92
CA ILE A 16 -38.61 11.55 -5.77
C ILE A 16 -37.83 11.03 -4.52
N VAL A 17 -38.52 10.87 -3.39
CA VAL A 17 -37.92 10.36 -2.15
C VAL A 17 -37.40 8.95 -2.36
N LEU A 18 -38.18 8.06 -2.99
CA LEU A 18 -37.72 6.69 -3.28
C LEU A 18 -36.53 6.67 -4.24
N HIS A 19 -36.50 7.54 -5.23
CA HIS A 19 -35.38 7.65 -6.17
C HIS A 19 -34.13 8.16 -5.48
N LEU A 20 -34.22 9.15 -4.60
CA LEU A 20 -33.11 9.68 -3.80
C LEU A 20 -32.58 8.63 -2.84
N LEU A 21 -33.46 7.92 -2.12
CA LEU A 21 -33.06 6.83 -1.22
C LEU A 21 -32.39 5.69 -1.97
N GLY A 22 -32.93 5.29 -3.11
CA GLY A 22 -32.33 4.27 -3.97
C GLY A 22 -30.95 4.68 -4.49
N SER A 23 -30.79 5.95 -4.86
CA SER A 23 -29.50 6.49 -5.33
C SER A 23 -28.43 6.52 -4.21
N VAL A 24 -28.82 6.89 -3.00
CA VAL A 24 -27.92 6.88 -1.82
C VAL A 24 -27.54 5.45 -1.47
N TYR A 25 -28.50 4.55 -1.41
CA TYR A 25 -28.27 3.14 -1.11
C TYR A 25 -27.39 2.46 -2.16
N TYR A 26 -27.60 2.75 -3.46
CA TYR A 26 -26.76 2.24 -4.53
C TYR A 26 -25.30 2.75 -4.45
N LYS A 27 -25.12 4.03 -4.09
CA LYS A 27 -23.79 4.59 -3.87
C LYS A 27 -23.08 3.96 -2.68
N ASP A 28 -23.77 3.70 -1.58
CA ASP A 28 -23.22 3.05 -0.40
C ASP A 28 -22.83 1.59 -0.69
N LEU A 29 -23.68 0.84 -1.38
CA LEU A 29 -23.35 -0.52 -1.82
C LEU A 29 -22.12 -0.55 -2.72
N ASN A 30 -22.07 0.30 -3.74
CA ASN A 30 -20.91 0.34 -4.64
C ASN A 30 -19.64 0.81 -3.95
N ARG A 31 -19.74 1.67 -2.95
CA ARG A 31 -18.59 2.10 -2.14
C ARG A 31 -18.03 0.94 -1.31
N SER A 32 -18.89 0.16 -0.69
CA SER A 32 -18.48 -1.04 0.08
C SER A 32 -17.81 -2.08 -0.82
N PHE A 33 -18.37 -2.40 -1.97
CA PHE A 33 -17.76 -3.33 -2.93
C PHE A 33 -16.42 -2.83 -3.48
N ASN A 34 -16.30 -1.53 -3.77
CA ASN A 34 -15.05 -0.94 -4.23
C ASN A 34 -13.99 -0.91 -3.12
N ASP A 35 -14.39 -0.66 -1.87
CA ASP A 35 -13.48 -0.67 -0.74
C ASP A 35 -12.97 -2.10 -0.47
N ASP A 36 -13.81 -3.13 -0.49
CA ASP A 36 -13.41 -4.53 -0.32
C ASP A 36 -12.46 -5.00 -1.43
N HIS A 37 -12.76 -4.65 -2.67
CA HIS A 37 -11.89 -4.96 -3.81
C HIS A 37 -10.53 -4.25 -3.69
N MET A 38 -10.53 -2.99 -3.26
CA MET A 38 -9.29 -2.24 -3.07
C MET A 38 -8.45 -2.80 -1.91
N ILE A 39 -9.07 -3.24 -0.83
CA ILE A 39 -8.39 -3.92 0.28
C ILE A 39 -7.69 -5.19 -0.21
N ASP A 40 -8.34 -5.99 -1.04
CA ASP A 40 -7.73 -7.18 -1.64
C ASP A 40 -6.51 -6.83 -2.49
N ILE A 41 -6.62 -5.81 -3.34
CA ILE A 41 -5.50 -5.31 -4.15
C ILE A 41 -4.32 -4.89 -3.26
N ILE A 42 -4.57 -4.13 -2.21
CA ILE A 42 -3.51 -3.68 -1.28
C ILE A 42 -2.86 -4.86 -0.56
N ASN A 43 -3.65 -5.83 -0.11
CA ASN A 43 -3.13 -7.04 0.53
C ASN A 43 -2.26 -7.87 -0.42
N ARG A 44 -2.70 -8.07 -1.66
CA ARG A 44 -1.91 -8.75 -2.69
C ARG A 44 -0.61 -7.99 -3.00
N ALA A 45 -0.67 -6.66 -3.08
CA ALA A 45 0.52 -5.84 -3.25
C ALA A 45 1.53 -6.02 -2.11
N ARG A 46 1.06 -6.05 -0.87
CA ARG A 46 1.91 -6.29 0.32
C ARG A 46 2.56 -7.68 0.29
N ILE A 47 1.85 -8.70 -0.14
CA ILE A 47 2.38 -10.06 -0.32
C ILE A 47 3.47 -10.03 -1.38
N MET A 48 3.19 -9.47 -2.57
CA MET A 48 4.17 -9.34 -3.66
C MET A 48 5.44 -8.61 -3.20
N MET A 49 5.30 -7.52 -2.44
CA MET A 49 6.44 -6.78 -1.90
C MET A 49 7.26 -7.59 -0.89
N LYS A 50 6.61 -8.45 -0.09
CA LYS A 50 7.29 -9.31 0.89
C LYS A 50 8.02 -10.48 0.22
N GLU A 51 7.41 -11.09 -0.79
CA GLU A 51 8.01 -12.21 -1.53
C GLU A 51 9.22 -11.74 -2.33
N GLU A 52 9.17 -10.53 -2.87
CA GLU A 52 10.27 -9.95 -3.62
C GLU A 52 11.17 -9.07 -2.75
N GLN A 53 11.89 -9.72 -1.84
CA GLN A 53 12.76 -9.07 -0.83
C GLN A 53 13.92 -8.27 -1.44
N THR A 54 14.24 -8.49 -2.71
CA THR A 54 15.33 -7.82 -3.43
C THR A 54 15.02 -6.37 -3.84
N GLY A 55 13.76 -5.95 -3.77
CA GLY A 55 13.32 -4.60 -4.14
C GLY A 55 13.38 -4.30 -5.65
N ASN A 56 13.44 -5.34 -6.49
CA ASN A 56 13.47 -5.21 -7.95
C ASN A 56 12.12 -4.79 -8.53
N LEU A 57 11.01 -5.07 -7.82
CA LEU A 57 9.68 -4.71 -8.27
C LEU A 57 9.29 -3.32 -7.77
N SER A 58 9.28 -2.36 -8.67
CA SER A 58 8.84 -1.02 -8.31
C SER A 58 7.34 -0.99 -7.94
N PRO A 59 6.90 -0.09 -7.06
CA PRO A 59 5.47 0.06 -6.73
C PRO A 59 4.59 0.33 -7.96
N LYS A 60 5.15 1.00 -8.96
CA LYS A 60 4.48 1.26 -10.24
C LYS A 60 4.24 -0.04 -11.03
N THR A 61 5.22 -0.92 -11.05
CA THR A 61 5.10 -2.25 -11.69
C THR A 61 4.10 -3.13 -10.96
N ILE A 62 4.08 -3.09 -9.64
CA ILE A 62 3.09 -3.83 -8.82
C ILE A 62 1.67 -3.36 -9.14
N ALA A 63 1.44 -2.04 -9.16
CA ALA A 63 0.15 -1.47 -9.52
C ALA A 63 -0.31 -1.93 -10.91
N ALA A 64 0.60 -1.90 -11.90
CA ALA A 64 0.32 -2.38 -13.26
C ALA A 64 -0.05 -3.87 -13.30
N ARG A 65 0.67 -4.73 -12.57
CA ARG A 65 0.35 -6.17 -12.46
C ARG A 65 -0.99 -6.44 -11.80
N LEU A 66 -1.42 -5.57 -10.88
CA LEU A 66 -2.71 -5.66 -10.21
C LEU A 66 -3.84 -4.96 -10.98
N GLY A 67 -3.55 -4.40 -12.17
CA GLY A 67 -4.55 -3.78 -13.03
C GLY A 67 -5.08 -2.44 -12.53
N VAL A 68 -4.31 -1.73 -11.69
CA VAL A 68 -4.71 -0.42 -11.13
C VAL A 68 -3.76 0.69 -11.57
N GLY A 69 -4.30 1.88 -11.79
CA GLY A 69 -3.50 3.07 -12.04
C GLY A 69 -2.63 3.42 -10.83
N TYR A 70 -1.37 3.78 -11.08
CA TYR A 70 -0.40 4.03 -10.00
C TYR A 70 -0.83 5.14 -9.02
N SER A 71 -1.43 6.22 -9.51
CA SER A 71 -1.91 7.31 -8.65
C SER A 71 -2.98 6.86 -7.67
N LEU A 72 -3.96 6.08 -8.13
CA LEU A 72 -4.99 5.47 -7.30
C LEU A 72 -4.37 4.48 -6.31
N PHE A 73 -3.53 3.57 -6.79
CA PHE A 73 -2.82 2.60 -5.97
C PHE A 73 -2.05 3.26 -4.83
N ARG A 74 -1.24 4.28 -5.13
CA ARG A 74 -0.44 5.01 -4.14
C ARG A 74 -1.31 5.65 -3.05
N ARG A 75 -2.42 6.29 -3.46
CA ARG A 75 -3.36 6.93 -2.54
C ARG A 75 -4.01 5.93 -1.61
N GLU A 76 -4.57 4.87 -2.18
CA GLU A 76 -5.28 3.83 -1.41
C GLU A 76 -4.32 3.00 -0.55
N PHE A 77 -3.14 2.67 -1.06
CA PHE A 77 -2.12 1.99 -0.26
C PHE A 77 -1.76 2.80 0.99
N LYS A 78 -1.54 4.11 0.84
CA LYS A 78 -1.28 5.00 1.99
C LYS A 78 -2.48 5.09 2.93
N ARG A 79 -3.69 5.12 2.40
CA ARG A 79 -4.93 5.15 3.19
C ARG A 79 -5.07 3.91 4.08
N TYR A 80 -4.79 2.73 3.55
CA TYR A 80 -4.94 1.45 4.27
C TYR A 80 -3.71 1.05 5.09
N SER A 81 -2.51 1.42 4.66
CA SER A 81 -1.24 1.02 5.30
C SER A 81 -0.61 2.12 6.18
N GLY A 82 -1.13 3.34 6.12
CA GLY A 82 -0.58 4.51 6.83
C GLY A 82 0.66 5.13 6.18
N ILE A 83 1.36 4.41 5.31
CA ILE A 83 2.59 4.84 4.63
C ILE A 83 2.51 4.58 3.13
N SER A 84 3.33 5.28 2.34
CA SER A 84 3.36 5.07 0.90
C SER A 84 3.95 3.69 0.52
N PRO A 85 3.62 3.16 -0.68
CA PRO A 85 4.18 1.90 -1.15
C PRO A 85 5.71 1.87 -1.15
N GLY A 86 6.34 2.99 -1.56
CA GLY A 86 7.81 3.12 -1.56
C GLY A 86 8.40 3.10 -0.15
N GLN A 87 7.76 3.77 0.81
CA GLN A 87 8.16 3.71 2.21
C GLN A 87 8.02 2.30 2.79
N TYR A 88 6.94 1.61 2.44
CA TYR A 88 6.73 0.22 2.85
C TYR A 88 7.84 -0.72 2.32
N GLN A 89 8.22 -0.58 1.05
CA GLN A 89 9.35 -1.33 0.49
C GLN A 89 10.67 -1.02 1.20
N GLN A 90 10.92 0.25 1.53
CA GLN A 90 12.13 0.61 2.28
C GLN A 90 12.15 -0.02 3.67
N GLN A 91 11.00 -0.12 4.35
CA GLN A 91 10.90 -0.81 5.64
C GLN A 91 11.19 -2.31 5.51
N LEU A 92 10.67 -2.97 4.47
CA LEU A 92 10.96 -4.38 4.21
C LEU A 92 12.45 -4.61 3.92
N LYS A 93 13.05 -3.74 3.09
CA LYS A 93 14.48 -3.79 2.77
C LYS A 93 15.34 -3.61 4.01
N LEU A 94 14.97 -2.67 4.89
CA LEU A 94 15.66 -2.45 6.17
C LEU A 94 15.54 -3.65 7.11
N ALA A 95 14.35 -4.24 7.23
CA ALA A 95 14.12 -5.43 8.05
C ALA A 95 14.99 -6.60 7.57
N ARG A 96 15.07 -6.81 6.26
CA ARG A 96 15.92 -7.84 5.66
C ARG A 96 17.41 -7.56 5.89
N ALA A 97 17.82 -6.29 5.79
CA ALA A 97 19.19 -5.89 6.11
C ALA A 97 19.58 -6.26 7.56
N LYS A 98 18.72 -5.95 8.51
CA LYS A 98 18.92 -6.30 9.92
C LYS A 98 19.01 -7.81 10.15
N GLU A 99 18.17 -8.57 9.49
CA GLU A 99 18.20 -10.02 9.54
C GLU A 99 19.52 -10.56 9.03
N LEU A 100 19.97 -10.15 7.83
CA LEU A 100 21.25 -10.57 7.26
C LEU A 100 22.45 -10.16 8.11
N LEU A 101 22.42 -8.94 8.67
CA LEU A 101 23.49 -8.47 9.56
C LEU A 101 23.57 -9.28 10.86
N SER A 102 22.45 -9.82 11.34
CA SER A 102 22.38 -10.52 12.62
C SER A 102 22.53 -12.03 12.51
N SER A 103 22.11 -12.63 11.41
CA SER A 103 21.98 -14.09 11.27
C SER A 103 22.93 -14.70 10.22
N SER A 104 23.64 -13.88 9.45
CA SER A 104 24.54 -14.38 8.41
C SER A 104 25.97 -13.90 8.60
N ASN A 105 26.92 -14.64 8.02
CA ASN A 105 28.33 -14.26 7.94
C ASN A 105 28.68 -13.51 6.65
N LEU A 106 27.68 -13.05 5.90
CA LEU A 106 27.88 -12.30 4.66
C LEU A 106 28.65 -11.01 4.92
N SER A 107 29.57 -10.68 4.02
CA SER A 107 30.25 -9.39 4.03
C SER A 107 29.28 -8.24 3.75
N MET A 108 29.69 -7.02 4.06
CA MET A 108 28.88 -5.83 3.74
C MET A 108 28.61 -5.68 2.24
N ALA A 109 29.56 -6.11 1.40
CA ALA A 109 29.40 -6.11 -0.06
C ALA A 109 28.36 -7.14 -0.52
N GLU A 110 28.39 -8.35 0.03
CA GLU A 110 27.42 -9.40 -0.28
C GLU A 110 26.02 -9.00 0.18
N ILE A 111 25.87 -8.40 1.35
CA ILE A 111 24.57 -7.89 1.83
C ILE A 111 24.07 -6.76 0.93
N ALA A 112 24.92 -5.81 0.57
CA ALA A 112 24.56 -4.73 -0.35
C ALA A 112 24.08 -5.29 -1.70
N PHE A 113 24.76 -6.28 -2.24
CA PHE A 113 24.36 -6.96 -3.46
C PHE A 113 23.03 -7.70 -3.31
N GLU A 114 22.86 -8.50 -2.25
CA GLU A 114 21.64 -9.24 -1.95
C GLU A 114 20.40 -8.31 -1.85
N LEU A 115 20.60 -7.11 -1.28
CA LEU A 115 19.58 -6.09 -1.14
C LEU A 115 19.44 -5.17 -2.36
N ASN A 116 20.13 -5.50 -3.45
CA ASN A 116 20.09 -4.74 -4.71
C ASN A 116 20.49 -3.27 -4.56
N PHE A 117 21.59 -3.03 -3.84
CA PHE A 117 22.27 -1.74 -3.85
C PHE A 117 23.43 -1.77 -4.86
N GLU A 118 23.68 -0.67 -5.53
CA GLU A 118 24.76 -0.56 -6.52
C GLU A 118 26.15 -0.70 -5.87
N CYS A 119 26.29 -0.27 -4.63
CA CYS A 119 27.54 -0.37 -3.87
C CYS A 119 27.32 -0.36 -2.36
N VAL A 120 28.34 -0.77 -1.62
CA VAL A 120 28.33 -0.76 -0.13
C VAL A 120 28.07 0.62 0.44
N GLY A 121 28.57 1.67 -0.21
CA GLY A 121 28.36 3.05 0.22
C GLY A 121 26.89 3.47 0.23
N GLN A 122 26.14 3.10 -0.80
CA GLN A 122 24.69 3.35 -0.86
C GLN A 122 23.95 2.57 0.24
N PHE A 123 24.31 1.31 0.45
CA PHE A 123 23.75 0.49 1.53
C PHE A 123 24.02 1.11 2.90
N SER A 124 25.27 1.49 3.17
CA SER A 124 25.66 2.10 4.44
C SER A 124 24.94 3.42 4.70
N THR A 125 24.80 4.27 3.68
CA THR A 125 24.07 5.54 3.77
C THR A 125 22.59 5.31 4.03
N PHE A 126 21.96 4.39 3.31
CA PHE A 126 20.56 4.01 3.51
C PHE A 126 20.31 3.51 4.94
N PHE A 127 21.13 2.56 5.40
CA PHE A 127 21.00 1.93 6.72
C PHE A 127 21.18 2.96 7.84
N ARG A 128 22.27 3.77 7.77
CA ARG A 128 22.53 4.82 8.76
C ARG A 128 21.44 5.88 8.82
N LYS A 129 20.87 6.26 7.68
CA LYS A 129 19.75 7.21 7.63
C LYS A 129 18.51 6.68 8.35
N LYS A 130 18.30 5.37 8.36
CA LYS A 130 17.11 4.74 8.96
C LYS A 130 17.32 4.33 10.41
N GLU A 131 18.51 3.83 10.76
CA GLU A 131 18.83 3.25 12.08
C GLU A 131 19.72 4.14 12.94
N GLY A 132 20.33 5.19 12.39
CA GLY A 132 21.23 6.08 13.10
C GLY A 132 22.68 5.57 13.25
N VAL A 133 22.92 4.30 12.97
CA VAL A 133 24.24 3.63 13.05
C VAL A 133 24.57 2.98 11.71
N THR A 134 25.86 2.76 11.45
CA THR A 134 26.30 2.05 10.25
C THR A 134 25.99 0.54 10.35
N PRO A 135 25.87 -0.18 9.21
CA PRO A 135 25.67 -1.63 9.22
C PRO A 135 26.74 -2.38 10.03
N SER A 136 27.99 -1.94 9.93
CA SER A 136 29.11 -2.57 10.66
C SER A 136 29.01 -2.34 12.17
N GLU A 137 28.61 -1.15 12.61
CA GLU A 137 28.35 -0.85 14.03
C GLU A 137 27.18 -1.65 14.55
N PHE A 138 26.09 -1.75 13.76
CA PHE A 138 24.92 -2.55 14.11
C PHE A 138 25.27 -4.03 14.33
N ARG A 139 26.10 -4.61 13.44
CA ARG A 139 26.57 -5.98 13.57
C ARG A 139 27.38 -6.18 14.85
N ARG A 140 28.30 -5.25 15.19
CA ARG A 140 29.11 -5.33 16.41
C ARG A 140 28.34 -5.21 17.71
N GLN A 141 27.24 -4.47 17.73
CA GLN A 141 26.43 -4.28 18.94
C GLN A 141 25.62 -5.53 19.33
N ARG A 142 25.50 -6.51 18.43
CA ARG A 142 24.75 -7.75 18.68
C ARG A 142 25.62 -8.94 19.06
N PHE A 143 26.92 -8.80 18.96
CA PHE A 143 27.90 -9.77 19.38
C PHE A 143 28.86 -9.11 20.40
#